data_b3f3bedad45c12e3d51856341ed32bf4
#
_entry.id   b3f3bedad45c12e3d51856341ed32bf4
#
_cell.length_a   1.000
_cell.length_b   1.000
_cell.length_c   1.000
_cell.angle_alpha   90.00
_cell.angle_beta   90.00
_cell.angle_gamma   90.00
#
_symmetry.space_group_name_H-M   'P 1'
#
loop_
_entity.id
_entity.type
_entity.pdbx_description
1 polymer ?
#
loop_
_entity_poly.entity_id
_entity_poly.type
_entity_poly.pdbx_seq_one_letter_code
_entity_poly.pdbx_strand_id
1 'polypeptide(L)'
;MKIKNKLLVLIAITIILGCEFKSDKKEPLNILWLVAEDLSPFYLNAYGDPRAATPNLDRLAREGVVYTNNFSVSGVCSPSRATLSTGLYPNSFGAQNMRTLFQQPAAREAGIIDYQAVPPDEVKMVSEIMRENGYYTTNNAKEDYQFFKSELAWDESSVFAHWRNRPDVNIPFFSIFNFGVCHESGMWNTKANFFDTGDEFPPDRSIKKWWEKYSNSHVPLLVPEDLDVQVPPYLPQNEIGKNAMKRMYTNVMRMDKGVGRILNQLEEDGLLEKTIIVWYSDHGGPLPRQKRLLYDSGLRVPLIIRYPNKDRAGERDDRLTSFVDFPPTLLSMVGIEPPNYMQGQAFEGSFKAEVPRKFIHGHADRFDESVDMIRAVRNKRFKYLKNFNPERPYYLPLAYRENMEVMQELLRMRDHGELDENQALWFRQSKEIEELFDTENDPHELNNIAKDPAYADVLAELREECESWMNQIDDKGFIREVDLIKKFYPNGKAQLTDKPNVEISDGKVSVSCETPGSRIGYRYTSEKAHYLGWKHYTGPVLERAGDTIEIITHRLGFKYAITSVFNGEQGKTFYPSNRHDN
;
A
#
# COMPACT_ATOMS: atom_id res chain seq x y z
N MET A 1 -61.48 68.42 40.65
CA MET A 1 -60.83 67.23 41.26
C MET A 1 -60.04 66.56 40.12
N LYS A 2 -58.71 66.72 40.12
CA LYS A 2 -57.81 66.29 39.00
C LYS A 2 -57.15 64.98 39.38
N ILE A 3 -57.38 63.95 38.65
CA ILE A 3 -56.69 62.67 38.74
C ILE A 3 -55.52 62.70 37.79
N LYS A 4 -54.26 62.57 38.29
CA LYS A 4 -53.05 62.49 37.55
C LYS A 4 -52.75 61.01 37.18
N ASN A 5 -52.75 60.70 35.87
CA ASN A 5 -52.25 59.41 35.38
C ASN A 5 -50.71 59.39 35.46
N LYS A 6 -50.15 58.44 36.17
CA LYS A 6 -48.74 58.10 36.09
C LYS A 6 -48.58 56.93 35.14
N LEU A 7 -47.92 57.21 34.05
CA LEU A 7 -47.52 56.20 33.03
C LEU A 7 -46.24 55.49 33.55
N LEU A 8 -46.34 54.22 33.88
CA LEU A 8 -45.20 53.37 34.19
C LEU A 8 -44.62 52.81 32.88
N VAL A 9 -43.42 53.24 32.53
CA VAL A 9 -42.66 52.65 31.41
C VAL A 9 -41.92 51.44 31.96
N LEU A 10 -42.33 50.24 31.60
CA LEU A 10 -41.61 48.99 31.87
C LEU A 10 -40.54 48.80 30.78
N ILE A 11 -39.26 49.00 31.15
CA ILE A 11 -38.15 48.66 30.27
C ILE A 11 -37.88 47.16 30.46
N ALA A 12 -38.29 46.36 29.50
CA ALA A 12 -37.91 44.94 29.41
C ALA A 12 -36.46 44.84 28.88
N ILE A 13 -35.50 44.60 29.79
CA ILE A 13 -34.14 44.25 29.37
C ILE A 13 -34.17 42.79 28.94
N THR A 14 -34.19 42.57 27.62
CA THR A 14 -33.99 41.23 27.03
C THR A 14 -32.52 40.90 27.08
N ILE A 15 -32.10 40.13 28.09
CA ILE A 15 -30.77 39.51 28.11
C ILE A 15 -30.77 38.41 27.07
N ILE A 16 -30.23 38.71 25.87
CA ILE A 16 -29.90 37.69 24.87
C ILE A 16 -28.66 36.96 25.39
N LEU A 17 -28.90 35.85 26.10
CA LEU A 17 -27.86 34.84 26.32
C LEU A 17 -27.50 34.27 24.92
N GLY A 18 -26.47 34.82 24.31
CA GLY A 18 -25.80 34.20 23.17
C GLY A 18 -25.20 32.87 23.62
N CYS A 19 -25.97 31.79 23.49
CA CYS A 19 -25.37 30.48 23.42
C CYS A 19 -24.56 30.48 22.12
N GLU A 20 -23.25 30.79 22.21
CA GLU A 20 -22.32 30.30 21.20
C GLU A 20 -22.46 28.76 21.20
N PHE A 21 -23.18 28.23 20.25
CA PHE A 21 -23.01 26.85 19.86
C PHE A 21 -21.55 26.72 19.37
N LYS A 22 -20.62 26.49 20.31
CA LYS A 22 -19.37 25.86 19.98
C LYS A 22 -19.77 24.55 19.28
N SER A 23 -19.76 24.55 17.98
CA SER A 23 -19.66 23.31 17.22
C SER A 23 -18.47 22.58 17.81
N ASP A 24 -18.72 21.51 18.56
CA ASP A 24 -17.70 20.55 18.96
C ASP A 24 -17.18 19.90 17.67
N LYS A 25 -16.38 20.64 16.88
CA LYS A 25 -15.56 20.02 15.85
C LYS A 25 -14.59 19.14 16.61
N LYS A 26 -14.88 17.83 16.59
CA LYS A 26 -13.90 16.84 17.07
C LYS A 26 -12.54 17.17 16.44
N GLU A 27 -11.51 17.26 17.28
CA GLU A 27 -10.14 17.42 16.76
C GLU A 27 -9.88 16.29 15.73
N PRO A 28 -9.29 16.61 14.58
CA PRO A 28 -8.99 15.60 13.58
C PRO A 28 -8.02 14.57 14.14
N LEU A 29 -8.32 13.30 13.93
CA LEU A 29 -7.46 12.20 14.38
C LEU A 29 -6.26 12.06 13.44
N ASN A 30 -5.11 11.73 14.02
CA ASN A 30 -3.95 11.30 13.24
C ASN A 30 -4.15 9.87 12.73
N ILE A 31 -3.50 9.55 11.62
CA ILE A 31 -3.45 8.19 11.07
C ILE A 31 -2.00 7.73 10.98
N LEU A 32 -1.73 6.55 11.52
CA LEU A 32 -0.45 5.89 11.43
C LEU A 32 -0.61 4.52 10.76
N TRP A 33 -0.03 4.34 9.59
CA TRP A 33 0.08 3.05 8.94
C TRP A 33 1.46 2.42 9.20
N LEU A 34 1.48 1.22 9.73
CA LEU A 34 2.66 0.40 9.98
C LEU A 34 2.59 -0.81 9.04
N VAL A 35 3.46 -0.86 8.05
CA VAL A 35 3.35 -1.79 6.93
C VAL A 35 4.51 -2.78 6.96
N ALA A 36 4.23 -4.05 7.26
CA ALA A 36 5.19 -5.13 7.04
C ALA A 36 5.28 -5.46 5.55
N GLU A 37 6.41 -5.95 5.09
CA GLU A 37 6.56 -6.52 3.75
C GLU A 37 6.50 -8.04 3.83
N ASP A 38 5.88 -8.67 2.82
CA ASP A 38 5.88 -10.12 2.60
C ASP A 38 5.48 -10.92 3.86
N LEU A 39 4.33 -10.65 4.49
CA LEU A 39 3.95 -11.32 5.73
C LEU A 39 2.52 -11.85 5.70
N SER A 40 2.39 -13.16 5.83
CA SER A 40 1.10 -13.83 6.06
C SER A 40 0.75 -13.87 7.56
N PRO A 41 -0.53 -13.88 7.96
CA PRO A 41 -0.95 -13.98 9.35
C PRO A 41 -0.54 -15.31 10.02
N PHE A 42 -0.20 -16.34 9.26
CA PHE A 42 0.15 -17.68 9.76
C PHE A 42 1.39 -17.72 10.66
N TYR A 43 2.18 -16.65 10.74
CA TYR A 43 3.43 -16.56 11.49
C TYR A 43 3.33 -15.67 12.73
N LEU A 44 2.10 -15.34 13.19
CA LEU A 44 1.86 -14.34 14.22
C LEU A 44 1.05 -14.89 15.39
N ASN A 45 1.47 -14.57 16.62
CA ASN A 45 0.77 -14.95 17.83
C ASN A 45 -0.67 -14.41 17.86
N ALA A 46 -0.90 -13.18 17.45
CA ALA A 46 -2.24 -12.60 17.33
C ALA A 46 -3.20 -13.39 16.41
N TYR A 47 -2.65 -14.25 15.54
CA TYR A 47 -3.40 -15.12 14.62
C TYR A 47 -3.27 -16.62 14.96
N GLY A 48 -2.67 -16.95 16.11
CA GLY A 48 -2.66 -18.33 16.65
C GLY A 48 -1.32 -19.06 16.57
N ASP A 49 -0.25 -18.43 16.05
CA ASP A 49 1.10 -19.02 16.05
C ASP A 49 2.02 -18.34 17.08
N PRO A 50 2.26 -18.98 18.25
CA PRO A 50 3.05 -18.37 19.33
C PRO A 50 4.58 -18.47 19.12
N ARG A 51 5.06 -19.02 18.00
CA ARG A 51 6.49 -19.31 17.79
C ARG A 51 7.35 -18.07 17.65
N ALA A 52 6.82 -17.00 17.05
CA ALA A 52 7.50 -15.71 17.04
C ALA A 52 7.04 -14.85 18.22
N ALA A 53 7.99 -14.39 19.04
CA ALA A 53 7.68 -13.43 20.09
C ALA A 53 7.41 -12.04 19.47
N THR A 54 6.15 -11.60 19.51
CA THR A 54 5.68 -10.34 18.92
C THR A 54 4.97 -9.48 19.97
N PRO A 55 5.62 -9.06 21.07
CA PRO A 55 4.98 -8.40 22.19
C PRO A 55 4.30 -7.07 21.82
N ASN A 56 4.83 -6.34 20.83
CA ASN A 56 4.27 -5.06 20.39
C ASN A 56 3.02 -5.26 19.54
N LEU A 57 3.02 -6.23 18.64
CA LEU A 57 1.83 -6.60 17.86
C LEU A 57 0.77 -7.24 18.74
N ASP A 58 1.16 -8.07 19.70
CA ASP A 58 0.25 -8.65 20.69
C ASP A 58 -0.39 -7.56 21.56
N ARG A 59 0.35 -6.50 21.86
CA ARG A 59 -0.19 -5.31 22.51
C ARG A 59 -1.22 -4.62 21.60
N LEU A 60 -0.89 -4.35 20.34
CA LEU A 60 -1.85 -3.76 19.39
C LEU A 60 -3.11 -4.61 19.25
N ALA A 61 -2.98 -5.94 19.19
CA ALA A 61 -4.11 -6.87 19.13
C ALA A 61 -4.99 -6.83 20.37
N ARG A 62 -4.40 -6.69 21.57
CA ARG A 62 -5.17 -6.54 22.81
C ARG A 62 -5.83 -5.17 22.95
N GLU A 63 -5.23 -4.12 22.40
CA GLU A 63 -5.72 -2.73 22.48
C GLU A 63 -6.59 -2.31 21.30
N GLY A 64 -6.76 -3.15 20.29
CA GLY A 64 -7.48 -2.86 19.06
C GLY A 64 -8.33 -4.02 18.57
N VAL A 65 -8.66 -4.00 17.29
CA VAL A 65 -9.45 -5.01 16.55
C VAL A 65 -8.53 -5.81 15.65
N VAL A 66 -8.61 -7.15 15.74
CA VAL A 66 -7.92 -8.07 14.83
C VAL A 66 -8.89 -8.50 13.73
N TYR A 67 -8.62 -8.12 12.49
CA TYR A 67 -9.37 -8.55 11.32
C TYR A 67 -8.81 -9.88 10.82
N THR A 68 -9.63 -10.93 10.81
CA THR A 68 -9.16 -12.29 10.53
C THR A 68 -9.21 -12.65 9.05
N ASN A 69 -9.97 -11.92 8.24
CA ASN A 69 -10.16 -12.16 6.81
C ASN A 69 -9.84 -10.92 5.96
N ASN A 70 -8.58 -10.48 6.02
CA ASN A 70 -8.09 -9.37 5.23
C ASN A 70 -7.17 -9.87 4.09
N PHE A 71 -7.33 -9.29 2.89
CA PHE A 71 -6.67 -9.79 1.68
C PHE A 71 -6.06 -8.67 0.84
N SER A 72 -4.86 -8.91 0.34
CA SER A 72 -4.29 -8.16 -0.79
C SER A 72 -5.04 -8.52 -2.09
N VAL A 73 -4.94 -7.64 -3.08
CA VAL A 73 -5.47 -7.87 -4.44
C VAL A 73 -4.47 -8.58 -5.35
N SER A 74 -3.21 -8.69 -4.91
CA SER A 74 -2.12 -9.31 -5.65
C SER A 74 -1.06 -9.85 -4.69
N GLY A 75 -0.40 -10.93 -5.05
CA GLY A 75 0.65 -11.57 -4.25
C GLY A 75 2.03 -10.92 -4.41
N VAL A 76 2.12 -9.65 -4.84
CA VAL A 76 3.38 -8.90 -5.00
C VAL A 76 3.22 -7.43 -4.64
N CYS A 77 4.34 -6.79 -4.30
CA CYS A 77 4.40 -5.44 -3.75
C CYS A 77 3.73 -4.37 -4.65
N SER A 78 4.20 -4.21 -5.89
CA SER A 78 3.85 -3.03 -6.69
C SER A 78 2.37 -2.96 -7.07
N PRO A 79 1.73 -3.99 -7.62
CA PRO A 79 0.28 -3.97 -7.87
C PRO A 79 -0.53 -3.76 -6.59
N SER A 80 -0.13 -4.40 -5.48
CA SER A 80 -0.77 -4.22 -4.19
C SER A 80 -0.69 -2.77 -3.71
N ARG A 81 0.51 -2.15 -3.77
CA ARG A 81 0.72 -0.76 -3.34
C ARG A 81 0.07 0.26 -4.27
N ALA A 82 -0.09 -0.07 -5.57
CA ALA A 82 -0.91 0.74 -6.49
C ALA A 82 -2.35 0.84 -5.99
N THR A 83 -2.94 -0.29 -5.56
CA THR A 83 -4.28 -0.32 -4.97
C THR A 83 -4.36 0.47 -3.66
N LEU A 84 -3.43 0.26 -2.74
CA LEU A 84 -3.38 0.98 -1.45
C LEU A 84 -3.25 2.50 -1.61
N SER A 85 -2.69 2.96 -2.73
CA SER A 85 -2.51 4.39 -3.00
C SER A 85 -3.68 5.03 -3.75
N THR A 86 -4.44 4.26 -4.55
CA THR A 86 -5.48 4.82 -5.46
C THR A 86 -6.91 4.39 -5.13
N GLY A 87 -7.11 3.27 -4.45
CA GLY A 87 -8.43 2.66 -4.27
C GLY A 87 -8.96 1.94 -5.52
N LEU A 88 -8.08 1.68 -6.51
CA LEU A 88 -8.43 0.96 -7.74
C LEU A 88 -7.78 -0.43 -7.76
N TYR A 89 -8.41 -1.37 -8.44
CA TYR A 89 -7.73 -2.61 -8.82
C TYR A 89 -6.66 -2.30 -9.88
N PRO A 90 -5.42 -2.79 -9.75
CA PRO A 90 -4.34 -2.40 -10.65
C PRO A 90 -4.56 -2.86 -12.09
N ASN A 91 -5.26 -3.98 -12.28
CA ASN A 91 -5.66 -4.48 -13.59
C ASN A 91 -6.81 -3.68 -14.24
N SER A 92 -7.45 -2.74 -13.54
CA SER A 92 -8.43 -1.82 -14.14
C SER A 92 -7.77 -0.69 -14.94
N PHE A 93 -6.51 -0.35 -14.64
CA PHE A 93 -5.81 0.76 -15.31
C PHE A 93 -4.42 0.41 -15.87
N GLY A 94 -4.04 -0.87 -15.88
CA GLY A 94 -2.81 -1.33 -16.52
C GLY A 94 -1.58 -1.37 -15.62
N ALA A 95 -1.78 -1.35 -14.28
CA ALA A 95 -0.71 -1.46 -13.28
C ALA A 95 -0.56 -2.89 -12.72
N GLN A 96 -1.09 -3.90 -13.39
CA GLN A 96 -1.11 -5.30 -12.92
C GLN A 96 0.25 -6.01 -12.97
N ASN A 97 1.22 -5.50 -13.75
CA ASN A 97 2.50 -6.17 -13.95
C ASN A 97 3.56 -5.71 -12.95
N MET A 98 4.42 -6.62 -12.48
CA MET A 98 5.62 -6.26 -11.72
C MET A 98 6.74 -5.81 -12.67
N ARG A 99 7.41 -4.67 -12.40
CA ARG A 99 8.25 -3.93 -13.37
C ARG A 99 9.69 -4.41 -13.56
N THR A 100 10.19 -5.33 -12.79
CA THR A 100 11.63 -5.58 -12.64
C THR A 100 12.36 -6.12 -13.87
N LEU A 101 11.64 -6.46 -14.92
CA LEU A 101 12.17 -7.24 -16.06
C LEU A 101 12.85 -6.42 -17.17
N PHE A 102 12.57 -5.13 -17.31
CA PHE A 102 12.96 -4.34 -18.50
C PHE A 102 14.46 -4.32 -18.82
N GLN A 103 15.32 -4.62 -17.86
CA GLN A 103 16.77 -4.69 -18.08
C GLN A 103 17.23 -6.01 -18.71
N GLN A 104 16.40 -7.04 -18.74
CA GLN A 104 16.75 -8.34 -19.30
C GLN A 104 16.64 -8.35 -20.83
N PRO A 105 17.58 -9.02 -21.54
CA PRO A 105 17.56 -9.11 -23.00
C PRO A 105 16.23 -9.63 -23.55
N ALA A 106 15.68 -10.70 -22.97
CA ALA A 106 14.42 -11.29 -23.40
C ALA A 106 13.22 -10.33 -23.32
N ALA A 107 13.19 -9.44 -22.34
CA ALA A 107 12.14 -8.42 -22.25
C ALA A 107 12.26 -7.39 -23.37
N ARG A 108 13.49 -6.95 -23.67
CA ARG A 108 13.76 -6.00 -24.77
C ARG A 108 13.42 -6.60 -26.12
N GLU A 109 13.77 -7.86 -26.36
CA GLU A 109 13.41 -8.61 -27.59
C GLU A 109 11.90 -8.75 -27.73
N ALA A 110 11.16 -8.92 -26.62
CA ALA A 110 9.70 -8.94 -26.59
C ALA A 110 9.06 -7.54 -26.72
N GLY A 111 9.85 -6.46 -26.79
CA GLY A 111 9.35 -5.07 -26.87
C GLY A 111 8.89 -4.49 -25.55
N ILE A 112 9.22 -5.13 -24.43
CA ILE A 112 8.92 -4.63 -23.07
C ILE A 112 10.05 -3.68 -22.66
N ILE A 113 9.70 -2.42 -22.51
CA ILE A 113 10.59 -1.36 -22.03
C ILE A 113 10.24 -1.01 -20.56
N ASP A 114 11.08 -0.22 -19.92
CA ASP A 114 10.69 0.42 -18.65
C ASP A 114 9.53 1.40 -18.90
N TYR A 115 8.40 1.14 -18.25
CA TYR A 115 7.21 1.95 -18.39
C TYR A 115 6.48 2.13 -17.06
N GLN A 116 5.63 3.13 -17.03
CA GLN A 116 4.74 3.42 -15.91
C GLN A 116 3.30 3.39 -16.43
N ALA A 117 2.39 2.81 -15.66
CA ALA A 117 0.97 2.87 -15.97
C ALA A 117 0.44 4.32 -15.84
N VAL A 118 -0.64 4.60 -16.52
CA VAL A 118 -1.30 5.91 -16.48
C VAL A 118 -2.72 5.73 -15.94
N PRO A 119 -2.96 6.09 -14.66
CA PRO A 119 -4.30 6.07 -14.09
C PRO A 119 -5.26 7.03 -14.81
N PRO A 120 -6.59 6.83 -14.72
CA PRO A 120 -7.59 7.77 -15.21
C PRO A 120 -7.41 9.20 -14.67
N ASP A 121 -7.97 10.19 -15.36
CA ASP A 121 -7.72 11.62 -15.11
C ASP A 121 -8.15 12.08 -13.72
N GLU A 122 -9.27 11.56 -13.25
CA GLU A 122 -9.86 11.90 -11.95
C GLU A 122 -9.10 11.33 -10.75
N VAL A 123 -8.26 10.31 -10.97
CA VAL A 123 -7.60 9.57 -9.89
C VAL A 123 -6.55 10.42 -9.19
N LYS A 124 -6.62 10.44 -7.87
CA LYS A 124 -5.61 10.98 -6.96
C LYS A 124 -5.05 9.87 -6.08
N MET A 125 -3.83 10.03 -5.63
CA MET A 125 -3.32 9.21 -4.52
C MET A 125 -4.07 9.59 -3.22
N VAL A 126 -4.37 8.61 -2.38
CA VAL A 126 -5.07 8.88 -1.12
C VAL A 126 -4.30 9.85 -0.21
N SER A 127 -2.98 9.80 -0.23
CA SER A 127 -2.13 10.77 0.48
C SER A 127 -2.27 12.20 -0.05
N GLU A 128 -2.47 12.38 -1.35
CA GLU A 128 -2.77 13.68 -1.96
C GLU A 128 -4.11 14.22 -1.46
N ILE A 129 -5.15 13.37 -1.40
CA ILE A 129 -6.45 13.75 -0.85
C ILE A 129 -6.32 14.13 0.64
N MET A 130 -5.55 13.39 1.42
CA MET A 130 -5.27 13.72 2.83
C MET A 130 -4.60 15.09 2.97
N ARG A 131 -3.60 15.40 2.12
CA ARG A 131 -2.95 16.73 2.10
C ARG A 131 -3.91 17.86 1.75
N GLU A 132 -4.75 17.66 0.73
CA GLU A 132 -5.79 18.64 0.35
C GLU A 132 -6.75 18.94 1.51
N ASN A 133 -6.90 17.99 2.44
CA ASN A 133 -7.72 18.13 3.65
C ASN A 133 -6.93 18.53 4.90
N GLY A 134 -5.71 19.06 4.72
CA GLY A 134 -4.92 19.68 5.79
C GLY A 134 -4.08 18.72 6.62
N TYR A 135 -3.89 17.48 6.20
CA TYR A 135 -2.99 16.54 6.84
C TYR A 135 -1.55 16.72 6.38
N TYR A 136 -0.61 16.62 7.30
CA TYR A 136 0.81 16.43 6.98
C TYR A 136 1.05 14.96 6.65
N THR A 137 1.54 14.68 5.43
CA THR A 137 1.65 13.31 4.93
C THR A 137 3.09 12.87 4.77
N THR A 138 3.43 11.69 5.34
CA THR A 138 4.80 11.16 5.27
C THR A 138 4.84 9.69 4.88
N ASN A 139 5.83 9.30 4.08
CA ASN A 139 6.11 7.92 3.71
C ASN A 139 7.57 7.55 3.98
N ASN A 140 7.81 6.68 4.94
CA ASN A 140 9.12 6.15 5.31
C ASN A 140 9.19 4.68 4.88
N ALA A 141 9.79 4.29 3.79
CA ALA A 141 10.35 4.95 2.63
C ALA A 141 10.16 4.04 1.42
N LYS A 142 9.00 3.35 1.31
CA LYS A 142 8.69 2.50 0.15
C LYS A 142 7.51 3.05 -0.62
N GLU A 143 7.70 3.26 -1.92
CA GLU A 143 6.69 3.74 -2.85
C GLU A 143 6.16 2.60 -3.73
N ASP A 144 6.85 2.24 -4.77
CA ASP A 144 6.59 1.08 -5.61
C ASP A 144 5.16 1.00 -6.19
N TYR A 145 4.68 2.09 -6.83
CA TYR A 145 3.28 2.25 -7.22
C TYR A 145 2.94 1.83 -8.66
N GLN A 146 3.86 1.39 -9.50
CA GLN A 146 3.67 1.08 -10.93
C GLN A 146 3.27 2.26 -11.82
N PHE A 147 3.27 3.49 -11.31
CA PHE A 147 3.00 4.73 -12.04
C PHE A 147 3.86 5.86 -11.49
N PHE A 148 4.08 6.92 -12.29
CA PHE A 148 4.71 8.13 -11.79
C PHE A 148 3.79 8.75 -10.73
N LYS A 149 4.27 8.77 -9.47
CA LYS A 149 3.52 9.34 -8.36
C LYS A 149 3.31 10.84 -8.54
N SER A 150 2.30 11.40 -7.89
CA SER A 150 2.16 12.83 -7.77
C SER A 150 3.24 13.42 -6.85
N GLU A 151 3.94 14.47 -7.30
CA GLU A 151 4.87 15.22 -6.45
C GLU A 151 4.15 16.00 -5.33
N LEU A 152 2.82 16.07 -5.42
CA LEU A 152 1.96 16.67 -4.41
C LEU A 152 1.38 15.65 -3.41
N ALA A 153 1.69 14.35 -3.59
CA ALA A 153 1.12 13.29 -2.77
C ALA A 153 1.66 13.28 -1.34
N TRP A 154 2.93 13.66 -1.15
CA TRP A 154 3.60 13.58 0.14
C TRP A 154 4.24 14.93 0.49
N ASP A 155 4.15 15.33 1.76
CA ASP A 155 5.01 16.39 2.29
C ASP A 155 6.45 15.88 2.37
N GLU A 156 6.62 14.62 2.78
CA GLU A 156 7.92 13.98 2.86
C GLU A 156 7.83 12.49 2.50
N SER A 157 8.69 12.02 1.56
CA SER A 157 8.84 10.61 1.24
C SER A 157 10.31 10.25 1.18
N SER A 158 10.84 9.70 2.27
CA SER A 158 12.24 9.33 2.45
C SER A 158 12.41 8.44 3.68
N VAL A 159 13.60 7.87 3.86
CA VAL A 159 13.95 7.13 5.09
C VAL A 159 13.97 8.03 6.35
N PHE A 160 13.90 9.35 6.19
CA PHE A 160 13.82 10.31 7.29
C PHE A 160 12.42 10.88 7.49
N ALA A 161 11.47 10.48 6.65
CA ALA A 161 10.09 10.96 6.71
C ALA A 161 9.45 10.57 8.04
N HIS A 162 8.87 11.55 8.74
CA HIS A 162 8.33 11.36 10.07
C HIS A 162 7.30 12.43 10.44
N TRP A 163 6.27 12.09 11.20
CA TRP A 163 5.30 13.09 11.68
C TRP A 163 5.93 14.21 12.54
N ARG A 164 7.07 13.93 13.19
CA ARG A 164 7.82 14.92 14.00
C ARG A 164 8.42 16.05 13.16
N ASN A 165 8.51 15.86 11.83
CA ASN A 165 9.04 16.88 10.91
C ASN A 165 7.99 17.92 10.48
N ARG A 166 6.70 17.74 10.89
CA ARG A 166 5.64 18.68 10.53
C ARG A 166 5.90 20.07 11.09
N PRO A 167 5.55 21.12 10.33
CA PRO A 167 5.89 22.52 10.70
C PRO A 167 5.15 23.01 11.95
N ASP A 168 4.00 22.42 12.27
CA ASP A 168 3.21 22.71 13.48
C ASP A 168 2.70 21.40 14.08
N VAL A 169 2.91 21.22 15.38
CA VAL A 169 2.49 20.01 16.13
C VAL A 169 0.96 19.83 16.17
N ASN A 170 0.19 20.86 15.89
CA ASN A 170 -1.27 20.81 15.86
C ASN A 170 -1.81 20.34 14.49
N ILE A 171 -0.99 20.30 13.44
CA ILE A 171 -1.40 19.76 12.15
C ILE A 171 -1.57 18.24 12.28
N PRO A 172 -2.74 17.67 11.96
CA PRO A 172 -2.92 16.22 11.95
C PRO A 172 -2.03 15.59 10.89
N PHE A 173 -1.62 14.34 11.11
CA PHE A 173 -0.76 13.64 10.15
C PHE A 173 -1.36 12.34 9.64
N PHE A 174 -0.98 11.99 8.43
CA PHE A 174 -1.04 10.65 7.87
C PHE A 174 0.39 10.17 7.59
N SER A 175 0.88 9.25 8.41
CA SER A 175 2.26 8.75 8.31
C SER A 175 2.29 7.26 8.02
N ILE A 176 3.14 6.84 7.09
CA ILE A 176 3.40 5.43 6.75
C ILE A 176 4.83 5.07 7.13
N PHE A 177 5.02 3.95 7.83
CA PHE A 177 6.32 3.32 8.08
C PHE A 177 6.33 1.92 7.50
N ASN A 178 7.32 1.62 6.65
CA ASN A 178 7.49 0.35 5.98
C ASN A 178 8.62 -0.45 6.62
N PHE A 179 8.35 -1.72 6.96
CA PHE A 179 9.29 -2.65 7.61
C PHE A 179 9.72 -3.72 6.61
N GLY A 180 10.85 -3.49 5.94
CA GLY A 180 11.35 -4.36 4.86
C GLY A 180 12.02 -5.65 5.33
N VAL A 181 12.20 -5.87 6.64
CA VAL A 181 12.97 -7.00 7.16
C VAL A 181 12.37 -8.37 6.85
N CYS A 182 11.04 -8.45 6.65
CA CYS A 182 10.34 -9.68 6.27
C CYS A 182 10.33 -9.93 4.75
N HIS A 183 10.79 -8.97 3.93
CA HIS A 183 10.83 -9.11 2.48
C HIS A 183 11.57 -10.37 2.03
N GLU A 184 11.22 -10.92 0.88
CA GLU A 184 11.76 -12.15 0.29
C GLU A 184 13.29 -12.25 0.35
N SER A 185 14.00 -11.14 0.12
CA SER A 185 15.46 -11.13 0.22
C SER A 185 15.99 -11.22 1.66
N GLY A 186 15.16 -10.97 2.67
CA GLY A 186 15.48 -11.28 4.08
C GLY A 186 15.56 -12.77 4.38
N MET A 187 15.09 -13.60 3.46
CA MET A 187 15.19 -15.06 3.52
C MET A 187 16.47 -15.63 2.91
N TRP A 188 17.28 -14.80 2.25
CA TRP A 188 18.53 -15.24 1.64
C TRP A 188 19.60 -15.47 2.71
N ASN A 189 20.47 -16.46 2.49
CA ASN A 189 21.59 -16.76 3.39
C ASN A 189 22.73 -15.74 3.30
N THR A 190 22.73 -14.92 2.27
CA THR A 190 23.75 -13.92 2.01
C THR A 190 23.24 -12.53 2.32
N LYS A 191 23.85 -11.86 3.29
CA LYS A 191 23.73 -10.41 3.60
C LYS A 191 22.30 -9.87 3.59
N ALA A 192 21.72 -9.70 4.76
CA ALA A 192 20.47 -8.95 4.92
C ALA A 192 20.70 -7.48 4.55
N ASN A 193 20.17 -7.07 3.39
CA ASN A 193 20.27 -5.71 2.87
C ASN A 193 19.08 -4.84 3.30
N PHE A 194 18.50 -5.06 4.49
CA PHE A 194 17.31 -4.33 4.90
C PHE A 194 17.54 -3.47 6.12
N PHE A 195 16.96 -2.27 6.01
CA PHE A 195 16.84 -1.31 7.07
C PHE A 195 15.92 -1.86 8.18
N ASP A 196 16.40 -1.96 9.39
CA ASP A 196 15.51 -2.06 10.53
C ASP A 196 14.87 -0.68 10.72
N THR A 197 13.65 -0.53 10.21
CA THR A 197 12.86 0.70 10.37
C THR A 197 12.82 1.09 11.84
N GLY A 198 13.20 2.34 12.12
CA GLY A 198 13.30 2.86 13.49
C GLY A 198 14.67 2.71 14.15
N ASP A 199 15.71 2.17 13.48
CA ASP A 199 17.08 2.33 13.96
C ASP A 199 17.49 3.82 13.89
N GLU A 200 18.28 4.26 14.88
CA GLU A 200 18.80 5.61 14.90
C GLU A 200 19.70 5.83 13.69
N PHE A 201 19.32 6.81 12.85
CA PHE A 201 20.18 7.24 11.77
C PHE A 201 21.39 7.97 12.33
N PRO A 202 22.55 7.89 11.63
CA PRO A 202 23.68 8.74 11.98
C PRO A 202 23.26 10.19 12.09
N PRO A 203 23.76 10.98 13.06
CA PRO A 203 23.40 12.38 13.23
C PRO A 203 23.61 13.24 11.98
N ASP A 204 24.56 12.84 11.11
CA ASP A 204 24.83 13.47 9.82
C ASP A 204 23.87 13.06 8.70
N ARG A 205 22.85 12.22 9.00
CA ARG A 205 21.90 11.66 8.05
C ARG A 205 22.56 11.03 6.81
N SER A 206 23.76 10.49 6.97
CA SER A 206 24.50 9.84 5.89
C SER A 206 23.95 8.45 5.59
N ILE A 207 23.11 8.34 4.57
CA ILE A 207 22.59 7.06 4.07
C ILE A 207 23.73 6.12 3.69
N LYS A 208 24.84 6.65 3.13
CA LYS A 208 26.00 5.85 2.75
C LYS A 208 26.67 5.18 3.94
N LYS A 209 26.98 5.93 5.00
CA LYS A 209 27.60 5.38 6.22
C LYS A 209 26.70 4.36 6.92
N TRP A 210 25.39 4.65 6.94
CA TRP A 210 24.41 3.76 7.51
C TRP A 210 24.32 2.47 6.70
N TRP A 211 24.27 2.53 5.36
CA TRP A 211 24.30 1.40 4.44
C TRP A 211 25.55 0.55 4.62
N GLU A 212 26.74 1.16 4.70
CA GLU A 212 28.00 0.47 4.94
C GLU A 212 28.01 -0.30 6.27
N LYS A 213 27.37 0.24 7.31
CA LYS A 213 27.26 -0.40 8.62
C LYS A 213 26.37 -1.65 8.60
N TYR A 214 25.27 -1.62 7.89
CA TYR A 214 24.26 -2.68 7.93
C TYR A 214 24.30 -3.66 6.75
N SER A 215 24.86 -3.29 5.60
CA SER A 215 24.91 -4.13 4.39
C SER A 215 25.80 -5.39 4.53
N ASN A 216 26.64 -5.47 5.55
CA ASN A 216 27.60 -6.56 5.75
C ASN A 216 27.28 -7.47 6.94
N SER A 217 26.19 -7.22 7.68
CA SER A 217 25.88 -7.99 8.87
C SER A 217 25.05 -9.24 8.54
N HIS A 218 25.62 -10.42 8.82
CA HIS A 218 24.82 -11.64 8.92
C HIS A 218 23.98 -11.55 10.19
N VAL A 219 22.66 -11.55 10.06
CA VAL A 219 21.77 -11.50 11.21
C VAL A 219 21.62 -12.91 11.78
N PRO A 220 22.07 -13.17 13.01
CA PRO A 220 21.88 -14.47 13.65
C PRO A 220 20.38 -14.76 13.84
N LEU A 221 20.05 -16.03 13.98
CA LEU A 221 18.69 -16.42 14.38
C LEU A 221 18.43 -15.92 15.81
N LEU A 222 17.25 -15.34 16.02
CA LEU A 222 16.79 -14.85 17.33
C LEU A 222 15.90 -15.86 18.05
N VAL A 223 15.41 -16.87 17.33
CA VAL A 223 14.63 -17.96 17.90
C VAL A 223 15.57 -19.05 18.47
N PRO A 224 15.11 -19.84 19.46
CA PRO A 224 15.87 -20.99 19.98
C PRO A 224 16.25 -21.97 18.86
N GLU A 225 17.43 -22.58 18.98
CA GLU A 225 17.92 -23.56 18.00
C GLU A 225 17.00 -24.79 17.93
N ASP A 226 16.46 -25.21 19.07
CA ASP A 226 15.53 -26.34 19.23
C ASP A 226 14.06 -25.97 19.07
N LEU A 227 13.74 -24.75 18.59
CA LEU A 227 12.36 -24.34 18.34
C LEU A 227 11.66 -25.35 17.41
N ASP A 228 10.56 -25.93 17.89
CA ASP A 228 9.69 -26.77 17.08
C ASP A 228 8.91 -25.90 16.09
N VAL A 229 9.24 -26.00 14.80
CA VAL A 229 8.62 -25.25 13.72
C VAL A 229 7.76 -26.15 12.85
N GLN A 230 6.61 -25.64 12.44
CA GLN A 230 5.77 -26.29 11.45
C GLN A 230 6.13 -25.79 10.06
N VAL A 231 6.69 -26.69 9.25
CA VAL A 231 7.01 -26.41 7.86
C VAL A 231 5.76 -26.64 7.02
N PRO A 232 5.28 -25.66 6.23
CA PRO A 232 4.16 -25.88 5.30
C PRO A 232 4.39 -27.11 4.42
N PRO A 233 3.37 -27.93 4.14
CA PRO A 233 3.53 -29.23 3.49
C PRO A 233 4.09 -29.15 2.06
N TYR A 234 4.02 -27.98 1.42
CA TYR A 234 4.57 -27.73 0.08
C TYR A 234 6.05 -27.29 0.10
N LEU A 235 6.68 -27.19 1.28
CA LEU A 235 8.10 -26.89 1.44
C LEU A 235 8.88 -28.15 1.85
N PRO A 236 10.24 -28.18 1.73
CA PRO A 236 11.06 -29.30 2.15
C PRO A 236 10.85 -29.63 3.64
N GLN A 237 10.48 -30.88 3.95
CA GLN A 237 10.24 -31.35 5.32
C GLN A 237 11.54 -31.80 6.00
N ASN A 238 12.62 -31.04 5.84
CA ASN A 238 13.96 -31.31 6.33
C ASN A 238 14.56 -30.10 7.10
N GLU A 239 15.81 -30.16 7.48
CA GLU A 239 16.46 -29.09 8.24
C GLU A 239 16.53 -27.77 7.46
N ILE A 240 16.61 -27.78 6.13
CA ILE A 240 16.61 -26.56 5.30
C ILE A 240 15.25 -25.88 5.40
N GLY A 241 14.15 -26.63 5.29
CA GLY A 241 12.81 -26.10 5.48
C GLY A 241 12.59 -25.54 6.89
N LYS A 242 13.05 -26.26 7.93
CA LYS A 242 12.98 -25.79 9.32
C LYS A 242 13.80 -24.50 9.53
N ASN A 243 14.99 -24.41 8.96
CA ASN A 243 15.83 -23.22 9.04
C ASN A 243 15.20 -22.02 8.33
N ALA A 244 14.52 -22.23 7.19
CA ALA A 244 13.75 -21.19 6.53
C ALA A 244 12.63 -20.65 7.44
N MET A 245 11.91 -21.53 8.15
CA MET A 245 10.90 -21.12 9.13
C MET A 245 11.50 -20.35 10.31
N LYS A 246 12.62 -20.80 10.88
CA LYS A 246 13.33 -20.09 11.96
C LYS A 246 13.79 -18.70 11.50
N ARG A 247 14.24 -18.57 10.25
CA ARG A 247 14.60 -17.30 9.63
C ARG A 247 13.38 -16.39 9.52
N MET A 248 12.24 -16.92 9.07
CA MET A 248 10.99 -16.17 8.99
C MET A 248 10.57 -15.62 10.35
N TYR A 249 10.53 -16.45 11.40
CA TYR A 249 10.22 -16.00 12.76
C TYR A 249 11.20 -14.96 13.29
N THR A 250 12.50 -15.12 13.00
CA THR A 250 13.52 -14.11 13.35
C THR A 250 13.21 -12.76 12.71
N ASN A 251 12.84 -12.74 11.43
CA ASN A 251 12.49 -11.52 10.71
C ASN A 251 11.22 -10.88 11.28
N VAL A 252 10.21 -11.69 11.64
CA VAL A 252 8.98 -11.23 12.31
C VAL A 252 9.30 -10.57 13.66
N MET A 253 10.17 -11.17 14.48
CA MET A 253 10.60 -10.59 15.77
C MET A 253 11.33 -9.25 15.58
N ARG A 254 12.17 -9.13 14.54
CA ARG A 254 12.86 -7.88 14.21
C ARG A 254 11.88 -6.79 13.76
N MET A 255 10.91 -7.16 12.93
CA MET A 255 9.84 -6.25 12.49
C MET A 255 9.02 -5.77 13.70
N ASP A 256 8.61 -6.67 14.60
CA ASP A 256 7.88 -6.32 15.82
C ASP A 256 8.66 -5.32 16.70
N LYS A 257 9.98 -5.52 16.84
CA LYS A 257 10.84 -4.55 17.53
C LYS A 257 10.82 -3.18 16.86
N GLY A 258 10.82 -3.13 15.52
CA GLY A 258 10.67 -1.89 14.75
C GLY A 258 9.34 -1.21 15.03
N VAL A 259 8.23 -1.96 15.01
CA VAL A 259 6.90 -1.47 15.37
C VAL A 259 6.90 -0.88 16.79
N GLY A 260 7.50 -1.59 17.75
CA GLY A 260 7.60 -1.10 19.14
C GLY A 260 8.30 0.24 19.25
N ARG A 261 9.38 0.48 18.50
CA ARG A 261 10.07 1.78 18.49
C ARG A 261 9.16 2.92 18.01
N ILE A 262 8.40 2.71 16.95
CA ILE A 262 7.48 3.72 16.43
C ILE A 262 6.33 3.99 17.42
N LEU A 263 5.80 2.94 18.05
CA LEU A 263 4.76 3.09 19.08
C LEU A 263 5.27 3.87 20.29
N ASN A 264 6.48 3.61 20.76
CA ASN A 264 7.11 4.34 21.87
C ASN A 264 7.27 5.83 21.52
N GLN A 265 7.71 6.16 20.29
CA GLN A 265 7.80 7.55 19.84
C GLN A 265 6.44 8.26 19.83
N LEU A 266 5.38 7.54 19.45
CA LEU A 266 4.03 8.09 19.45
C LEU A 266 3.53 8.35 20.90
N GLU A 267 3.90 7.50 21.85
CA GLU A 267 3.62 7.67 23.28
C GLU A 267 4.40 8.85 23.89
N GLU A 268 5.70 8.93 23.60
CA GLU A 268 6.57 10.03 24.01
C GLU A 268 6.03 11.40 23.57
N ASP A 269 5.45 11.46 22.36
CA ASP A 269 4.83 12.66 21.81
C ASP A 269 3.42 12.94 22.39
N GLY A 270 2.87 12.05 23.22
CA GLY A 270 1.51 12.17 23.78
C GLY A 270 0.40 12.03 22.73
N LEU A 271 0.66 11.33 21.63
CA LEU A 271 -0.25 11.25 20.48
C LEU A 271 -1.00 9.92 20.37
N LEU A 272 -0.70 8.94 21.22
CA LEU A 272 -1.29 7.59 21.15
C LEU A 272 -2.83 7.61 21.13
N GLU A 273 -3.44 8.42 22.02
CA GLU A 273 -4.90 8.53 22.14
C GLU A 273 -5.53 9.54 21.17
N LYS A 274 -4.72 10.12 20.28
CA LYS A 274 -5.15 10.98 19.17
C LYS A 274 -4.90 10.36 17.81
N THR A 275 -4.48 9.08 17.76
CA THR A 275 -4.03 8.41 16.54
C THR A 275 -4.75 7.09 16.34
N ILE A 276 -5.30 6.89 15.14
CA ILE A 276 -5.72 5.56 14.66
C ILE A 276 -4.47 4.88 14.09
N ILE A 277 -4.14 3.70 14.63
CA ILE A 277 -2.98 2.91 14.20
C ILE A 277 -3.49 1.72 13.40
N VAL A 278 -3.02 1.58 12.16
CA VAL A 278 -3.35 0.48 11.27
C VAL A 278 -2.07 -0.29 10.97
N TRP A 279 -1.97 -1.51 11.45
CA TRP A 279 -0.85 -2.40 11.15
C TRP A 279 -1.30 -3.52 10.21
N TYR A 280 -0.55 -3.73 9.12
CA TYR A 280 -0.83 -4.75 8.09
C TYR A 280 0.44 -5.12 7.31
N SER A 281 0.34 -6.12 6.42
CA SER A 281 1.38 -6.43 5.43
C SER A 281 0.93 -6.07 4.02
N ASP A 282 1.85 -5.75 3.12
CA ASP A 282 1.53 -5.35 1.73
C ASP A 282 1.06 -6.51 0.83
N HIS A 283 1.40 -7.74 1.14
CA HIS A 283 0.87 -9.00 0.59
C HIS A 283 1.28 -10.17 1.49
N GLY A 284 1.00 -11.41 1.07
CA GLY A 284 1.32 -12.62 1.85
C GLY A 284 2.81 -12.93 1.96
N GLY A 285 3.14 -14.13 2.44
CA GLY A 285 4.49 -14.50 2.88
C GLY A 285 5.55 -14.57 1.78
N PRO A 286 6.85 -14.54 2.15
CA PRO A 286 7.98 -14.47 1.22
C PRO A 286 8.42 -15.83 0.67
N LEU A 287 7.98 -16.93 1.29
CA LEU A 287 8.48 -18.27 0.99
C LEU A 287 8.00 -18.79 -0.38
N PRO A 288 8.64 -19.83 -0.93
CA PRO A 288 8.18 -20.52 -2.14
C PRO A 288 6.71 -20.91 -2.04
N ARG A 289 5.95 -20.80 -3.13
CA ARG A 289 4.50 -21.00 -3.24
C ARG A 289 3.64 -20.02 -2.41
N GLN A 290 4.21 -18.91 -1.93
CA GLN A 290 3.49 -17.83 -1.25
C GLN A 290 3.51 -16.57 -2.13
N LYS A 291 4.61 -15.83 -2.13
CA LYS A 291 4.76 -14.64 -2.99
C LYS A 291 4.50 -14.96 -4.46
N ARG A 292 3.82 -14.07 -5.16
CA ARG A 292 3.40 -14.15 -6.58
C ARG A 292 2.28 -15.12 -6.88
N LEU A 293 1.75 -15.86 -5.89
CA LEU A 293 0.62 -16.76 -6.10
C LEU A 293 -0.65 -16.23 -5.43
N LEU A 294 -1.81 -16.70 -5.91
CA LEU A 294 -3.11 -16.25 -5.43
C LEU A 294 -3.72 -17.17 -4.35
N TYR A 295 -2.91 -18.05 -3.78
CA TYR A 295 -3.29 -18.81 -2.59
C TYR A 295 -3.40 -17.89 -1.37
N ASP A 296 -4.10 -18.32 -0.31
CA ASP A 296 -4.20 -17.54 0.94
C ASP A 296 -2.81 -17.20 1.52
N SER A 297 -1.83 -18.08 1.34
CA SER A 297 -0.45 -17.81 1.73
C SER A 297 0.19 -16.60 1.02
N GLY A 298 -0.31 -16.23 -0.17
CA GLY A 298 0.14 -15.07 -0.95
C GLY A 298 -0.79 -13.86 -0.88
N LEU A 299 -2.08 -14.06 -0.60
CA LEU A 299 -3.07 -12.98 -0.58
C LEU A 299 -3.58 -12.62 0.80
N ARG A 300 -3.72 -13.58 1.74
CA ARG A 300 -4.21 -13.30 3.08
C ARG A 300 -3.14 -12.61 3.91
N VAL A 301 -3.48 -11.45 4.45
CA VAL A 301 -2.55 -10.60 5.19
C VAL A 301 -3.12 -10.25 6.56
N PRO A 302 -2.28 -10.07 7.58
CA PRO A 302 -2.74 -9.59 8.87
C PRO A 302 -3.26 -8.15 8.76
N LEU A 303 -4.21 -7.80 9.63
CA LEU A 303 -4.70 -6.44 9.82
C LEU A 303 -5.11 -6.26 11.28
N ILE A 304 -4.48 -5.29 11.95
CA ILE A 304 -4.83 -4.86 13.30
C ILE A 304 -5.08 -3.36 13.29
N ILE A 305 -6.22 -2.91 13.81
CA ILE A 305 -6.55 -1.49 13.93
C ILE A 305 -6.74 -1.15 15.40
N ARG A 306 -5.90 -0.24 15.92
CA ARG A 306 -6.07 0.34 17.25
C ARG A 306 -6.68 1.73 17.12
N TYR A 307 -7.79 1.90 17.78
CA TYR A 307 -8.49 3.20 17.88
C TYR A 307 -8.07 3.98 19.14
N PRO A 308 -8.22 5.32 19.14
CA PRO A 308 -8.08 6.11 20.35
C PRO A 308 -8.91 5.57 21.53
N ASN A 309 -8.41 5.77 22.75
CA ASN A 309 -9.05 5.29 23.98
C ASN A 309 -9.32 3.78 24.01
N LYS A 310 -8.61 3.01 23.18
CA LYS A 310 -8.76 1.55 23.05
C LYS A 310 -10.20 1.14 22.71
N ASP A 311 -10.88 1.96 21.92
CA ASP A 311 -12.21 1.61 21.43
C ASP A 311 -12.18 0.27 20.71
N ARG A 312 -13.13 -0.61 21.02
CA ARG A 312 -13.22 -2.00 20.51
C ARG A 312 -12.00 -2.87 20.84
N ALA A 313 -11.31 -2.62 21.96
CA ALA A 313 -10.13 -3.39 22.36
C ALA A 313 -10.42 -4.89 22.52
N GLY A 314 -9.57 -5.73 21.94
CA GLY A 314 -9.65 -7.19 22.02
C GLY A 314 -10.71 -7.83 21.10
N GLU A 315 -11.40 -7.05 20.26
CA GLU A 315 -12.33 -7.60 19.30
C GLU A 315 -11.62 -8.38 18.17
N ARG A 316 -12.31 -9.39 17.68
CA ARG A 316 -11.94 -10.12 16.46
C ARG A 316 -13.05 -9.98 15.45
N ASP A 317 -12.72 -9.43 14.30
CA ASP A 317 -13.65 -9.18 13.21
C ASP A 317 -13.37 -10.15 12.04
N ASP A 318 -14.36 -10.94 11.67
CA ASP A 318 -14.25 -11.98 10.63
C ASP A 318 -14.84 -11.54 9.28
N ARG A 319 -15.23 -10.25 9.14
CA ARG A 319 -15.69 -9.74 7.85
C ARG A 319 -14.59 -9.82 6.82
N LEU A 320 -14.96 -9.99 5.56
CA LEU A 320 -14.03 -9.87 4.45
C LEU A 320 -13.65 -8.40 4.24
N THR A 321 -12.35 -8.15 4.15
CA THR A 321 -11.77 -6.86 3.78
C THR A 321 -10.71 -7.05 2.71
N SER A 322 -10.56 -6.08 1.82
CA SER A 322 -9.61 -6.11 0.72
C SER A 322 -8.84 -4.80 0.63
N PHE A 323 -7.66 -4.80 0.06
CA PHE A 323 -6.85 -3.58 -0.05
C PHE A 323 -7.50 -2.47 -0.88
N VAL A 324 -8.37 -2.83 -1.80
CA VAL A 324 -9.16 -1.83 -2.53
C VAL A 324 -10.06 -1.01 -1.59
N ASP A 325 -10.38 -1.56 -0.41
CA ASP A 325 -11.20 -0.92 0.63
C ASP A 325 -10.40 0.01 1.55
N PHE A 326 -9.06 -0.09 1.57
CA PHE A 326 -8.22 0.69 2.50
C PHE A 326 -8.28 2.20 2.24
N PRO A 327 -8.10 2.70 1.00
CA PRO A 327 -8.21 4.13 0.73
C PRO A 327 -9.57 4.74 1.09
N PRO A 328 -10.72 4.18 0.67
CA PRO A 328 -12.01 4.73 1.10
C PRO A 328 -12.23 4.59 2.61
N THR A 329 -11.70 3.55 3.27
CA THR A 329 -11.79 3.40 4.73
C THR A 329 -10.95 4.45 5.46
N LEU A 330 -9.72 4.70 5.00
CA LEU A 330 -8.87 5.76 5.55
C LEU A 330 -9.58 7.11 5.54
N LEU A 331 -10.14 7.51 4.40
CA LEU A 331 -10.86 8.76 4.24
C LEU A 331 -12.11 8.79 5.14
N SER A 332 -12.87 7.71 5.16
CA SER A 332 -14.06 7.54 6.00
C SER A 332 -13.77 7.68 7.50
N MET A 333 -12.65 7.12 7.98
CA MET A 333 -12.24 7.20 9.39
C MET A 333 -11.98 8.63 9.87
N VAL A 334 -11.61 9.52 8.97
CA VAL A 334 -11.32 10.93 9.26
C VAL A 334 -12.43 11.88 8.77
N GLY A 335 -13.57 11.33 8.34
CA GLY A 335 -14.75 12.10 7.94
C GLY A 335 -14.63 12.75 6.56
N ILE A 336 -13.72 12.29 5.71
CA ILE A 336 -13.59 12.71 4.31
C ILE A 336 -14.39 11.73 3.44
N GLU A 337 -15.26 12.26 2.58
CA GLU A 337 -16.03 11.44 1.65
C GLU A 337 -15.12 10.81 0.59
N PRO A 338 -15.14 9.48 0.44
CA PRO A 338 -14.35 8.80 -0.59
C PRO A 338 -14.82 9.20 -2.02
N PRO A 339 -13.90 9.49 -2.94
CA PRO A 339 -14.23 9.75 -4.33
C PRO A 339 -14.92 8.56 -5.00
N ASN A 340 -15.90 8.86 -5.88
CA ASN A 340 -16.70 7.84 -6.57
C ASN A 340 -15.92 6.94 -7.53
N TYR A 341 -14.71 7.33 -7.95
CA TYR A 341 -13.86 6.48 -8.79
C TYR A 341 -13.25 5.31 -8.03
N MET A 342 -13.19 5.36 -6.68
CA MET A 342 -12.66 4.27 -5.88
C MET A 342 -13.53 3.02 -6.03
N GLN A 343 -12.90 1.89 -6.31
CA GLN A 343 -13.58 0.61 -6.56
C GLN A 343 -13.82 -0.20 -5.28
N GLY A 344 -13.25 0.24 -4.17
CA GLY A 344 -13.47 -0.32 -2.84
C GLY A 344 -14.63 0.31 -2.10
N GLN A 345 -14.98 -0.25 -0.95
CA GLN A 345 -15.98 0.26 -0.02
C GLN A 345 -15.37 0.48 1.37
N ALA A 346 -15.70 1.58 2.02
CA ALA A 346 -15.25 1.80 3.39
C ALA A 346 -15.86 0.75 4.33
N PHE A 347 -15.04 0.08 5.14
CA PHE A 347 -15.51 -0.86 6.15
C PHE A 347 -15.53 -0.28 7.57
N GLU A 348 -14.98 0.92 7.77
CA GLU A 348 -15.02 1.69 9.02
C GLU A 348 -15.20 3.19 8.75
N GLY A 349 -15.56 3.97 9.77
CA GLY A 349 -15.70 5.42 9.71
C GLY A 349 -17.09 5.92 9.30
N SER A 350 -17.17 7.22 8.96
CA SER A 350 -18.45 7.93 8.74
C SER A 350 -19.17 7.51 7.44
N PHE A 351 -18.43 6.99 6.48
CA PHE A 351 -18.91 6.54 5.17
C PHE A 351 -18.84 5.02 5.02
N LYS A 352 -18.87 4.30 6.15
CA LYS A 352 -18.89 2.83 6.16
C LYS A 352 -20.07 2.29 5.36
N ALA A 353 -19.78 1.31 4.49
CA ALA A 353 -20.81 0.64 3.71
C ALA A 353 -21.79 -0.11 4.61
N GLU A 354 -23.09 -0.01 4.30
CA GLU A 354 -24.16 -0.70 5.03
C GLU A 354 -24.08 -2.22 4.87
N VAL A 355 -23.71 -2.69 3.66
CA VAL A 355 -23.59 -4.10 3.34
C VAL A 355 -22.12 -4.50 3.34
N PRO A 356 -21.71 -5.44 4.21
CA PRO A 356 -20.35 -5.97 4.19
C PRO A 356 -20.02 -6.65 2.88
N ARG A 357 -18.73 -6.64 2.51
CA ARG A 357 -18.21 -7.33 1.33
C ARG A 357 -18.49 -8.83 1.39
N LYS A 358 -19.03 -9.38 0.30
CA LYS A 358 -19.30 -10.83 0.17
C LYS A 358 -18.13 -11.59 -0.45
N PHE A 359 -17.40 -10.93 -1.37
CA PHE A 359 -16.28 -11.52 -2.10
C PHE A 359 -15.06 -10.60 -2.06
N ILE A 360 -13.88 -11.19 -2.11
CA ILE A 360 -12.63 -10.50 -2.45
C ILE A 360 -12.12 -11.03 -3.78
N HIS A 361 -11.33 -10.19 -4.46
CA HIS A 361 -10.81 -10.48 -5.79
C HIS A 361 -9.30 -10.33 -5.80
N GLY A 362 -8.64 -11.18 -6.59
CA GLY A 362 -7.20 -11.15 -6.76
C GLY A 362 -6.79 -11.40 -8.21
N HIS A 363 -5.62 -10.89 -8.57
CA HIS A 363 -5.05 -11.10 -9.90
C HIS A 363 -3.56 -11.44 -9.82
N ALA A 364 -3.10 -12.21 -10.78
CA ALA A 364 -1.69 -12.41 -11.10
C ALA A 364 -1.54 -12.31 -12.62
N ASP A 365 -0.58 -11.51 -13.05
CA ASP A 365 -0.25 -11.31 -14.46
C ASP A 365 1.26 -11.55 -14.66
N ARG A 366 1.99 -10.72 -15.43
CA ARG A 366 3.44 -10.86 -15.49
C ARG A 366 4.08 -10.32 -14.19
N PHE A 367 4.62 -11.24 -13.41
CA PHE A 367 5.39 -10.90 -12.23
C PHE A 367 6.87 -11.21 -12.46
N ASP A 368 7.69 -10.17 -12.44
CA ASP A 368 9.11 -10.23 -12.82
C ASP A 368 9.26 -10.83 -14.24
N GLU A 369 10.11 -11.86 -14.46
CA GLU A 369 10.27 -12.56 -15.72
C GLU A 369 9.18 -13.60 -16.02
N SER A 370 8.26 -13.84 -15.09
CA SER A 370 7.26 -14.90 -15.19
C SER A 370 5.94 -14.38 -15.74
N VAL A 371 5.60 -14.75 -16.96
CA VAL A 371 4.33 -14.39 -17.61
C VAL A 371 3.27 -15.42 -17.29
N ASP A 372 2.21 -15.01 -16.61
CA ASP A 372 1.00 -15.81 -16.39
C ASP A 372 -0.23 -14.91 -16.47
N MET A 373 -1.42 -15.46 -16.31
CA MET A 373 -2.65 -14.72 -16.12
C MET A 373 -3.62 -15.57 -15.31
N ILE A 374 -3.88 -15.16 -14.07
CA ILE A 374 -4.78 -15.85 -13.14
C ILE A 374 -5.69 -14.82 -12.50
N ARG A 375 -6.97 -15.18 -12.28
CA ARG A 375 -7.93 -14.40 -11.51
C ARG A 375 -8.46 -15.22 -10.36
N ALA A 376 -8.66 -14.59 -9.21
CA ALA A 376 -9.17 -15.23 -8.00
C ALA A 376 -10.42 -14.54 -7.49
N VAL A 377 -11.35 -15.33 -7.01
CA VAL A 377 -12.49 -14.88 -6.19
C VAL A 377 -12.53 -15.72 -4.92
N ARG A 378 -12.76 -15.08 -3.79
CA ARG A 378 -12.87 -15.75 -2.50
C ARG A 378 -14.04 -15.21 -1.70
N ASN A 379 -14.88 -16.09 -1.17
CA ASN A 379 -15.81 -15.78 -0.09
C ASN A 379 -15.17 -16.14 1.28
N LYS A 380 -15.93 -16.21 2.37
CA LYS A 380 -15.37 -16.55 3.69
C LYS A 380 -14.72 -17.94 3.76
N ARG A 381 -15.15 -18.90 2.94
CA ARG A 381 -14.71 -20.30 3.00
C ARG A 381 -14.04 -20.80 1.73
N PHE A 382 -14.63 -20.50 0.57
CA PHE A 382 -14.17 -21.05 -0.70
C PHE A 382 -13.38 -20.05 -1.51
N LYS A 383 -12.33 -20.54 -2.18
CA LYS A 383 -11.54 -19.78 -3.15
C LYS A 383 -11.59 -20.44 -4.52
N TYR A 384 -11.90 -19.65 -5.52
CA TYR A 384 -11.90 -19.99 -6.94
C TYR A 384 -10.72 -19.33 -7.64
N LEU A 385 -10.03 -20.10 -8.50
CA LEU A 385 -8.99 -19.59 -9.41
C LEU A 385 -9.38 -19.92 -10.85
N LYS A 386 -9.30 -18.90 -11.72
CA LYS A 386 -9.38 -19.02 -13.18
C LYS A 386 -8.00 -18.87 -13.78
N ASN A 387 -7.48 -19.92 -14.40
CA ASN A 387 -6.20 -19.95 -15.08
C ASN A 387 -6.41 -19.70 -16.58
N PHE A 388 -5.87 -18.60 -17.11
CA PHE A 388 -5.99 -18.22 -18.53
C PHE A 388 -4.85 -18.79 -19.39
N ASN A 389 -3.75 -19.24 -18.78
CA ASN A 389 -2.63 -19.93 -19.41
C ASN A 389 -2.44 -21.32 -18.78
N PRO A 390 -3.43 -22.23 -18.92
CA PRO A 390 -3.40 -23.54 -18.26
C PRO A 390 -2.26 -24.45 -18.74
N GLU A 391 -1.75 -24.24 -19.95
CA GLU A 391 -0.60 -24.96 -20.50
C GLU A 391 0.73 -24.65 -19.78
N ARG A 392 0.78 -23.63 -18.95
CA ARG A 392 1.98 -23.25 -18.16
C ARG A 392 1.94 -23.86 -16.77
N PRO A 393 3.07 -24.28 -16.19
CA PRO A 393 3.14 -24.73 -14.80
C PRO A 393 2.96 -23.56 -13.83
N TYR A 394 2.66 -23.85 -12.57
CA TYR A 394 2.68 -22.83 -11.51
C TYR A 394 4.10 -22.38 -11.17
N TYR A 395 5.05 -23.30 -11.15
CA TYR A 395 6.44 -22.93 -11.02
C TYR A 395 6.95 -22.42 -12.37
N LEU A 396 7.33 -21.16 -12.38
CA LEU A 396 8.08 -20.53 -13.48
C LEU A 396 9.41 -20.07 -12.90
N PRO A 397 10.54 -20.32 -13.58
CA PRO A 397 11.87 -19.91 -13.10
C PRO A 397 11.91 -18.41 -12.80
N LEU A 398 12.53 -18.06 -11.66
CA LEU A 398 12.65 -16.70 -11.22
C LEU A 398 13.97 -16.53 -10.44
N ALA A 399 14.93 -15.87 -11.03
CA ALA A 399 16.28 -15.74 -10.48
C ALA A 399 16.30 -15.12 -9.07
N TYR A 400 15.40 -14.17 -8.80
CA TYR A 400 15.31 -13.51 -7.50
C TYR A 400 14.91 -14.50 -6.40
N ARG A 401 13.87 -15.31 -6.60
CA ARG A 401 13.38 -16.31 -5.64
C ARG A 401 14.37 -17.45 -5.46
N GLU A 402 15.08 -17.83 -6.53
CA GLU A 402 16.04 -18.93 -6.52
C GLU A 402 17.32 -18.66 -5.71
N ASN A 403 17.48 -17.42 -5.19
CA ASN A 403 18.51 -17.12 -4.18
C ASN A 403 18.18 -17.68 -2.79
N MET A 404 16.95 -18.12 -2.51
CA MET A 404 16.61 -18.77 -1.25
C MET A 404 17.10 -20.20 -1.21
N GLU A 405 17.77 -20.59 -0.13
CA GLU A 405 18.24 -21.98 0.08
C GLU A 405 17.09 -22.98 0.02
N VAL A 406 15.95 -22.65 0.64
CA VAL A 406 14.74 -23.50 0.60
C VAL A 406 14.18 -23.68 -0.82
N MET A 407 14.34 -22.70 -1.70
CA MET A 407 13.96 -22.83 -3.11
C MET A 407 14.96 -23.71 -3.87
N GLN A 408 16.25 -23.52 -3.64
CA GLN A 408 17.30 -24.36 -4.21
C GLN A 408 17.13 -25.83 -3.81
N GLU A 409 16.76 -26.08 -2.57
CA GLU A 409 16.47 -27.44 -2.10
C GLU A 409 15.23 -28.04 -2.80
N LEU A 410 14.14 -27.28 -2.97
CA LEU A 410 12.98 -27.74 -3.75
C LEU A 410 13.36 -28.12 -5.19
N LEU A 411 14.22 -27.31 -5.84
CA LEU A 411 14.70 -27.58 -7.19
C LEU A 411 15.59 -28.83 -7.23
N ARG A 412 16.49 -28.99 -6.25
CA ARG A 412 17.29 -30.20 -6.12
C ARG A 412 16.43 -31.44 -5.95
N MET A 413 15.44 -31.39 -5.03
CA MET A 413 14.51 -32.49 -4.77
C MET A 413 13.70 -32.85 -6.01
N ARG A 414 13.24 -31.84 -6.77
CA ARG A 414 12.54 -32.04 -8.06
C ARG A 414 13.43 -32.79 -9.05
N ASP A 415 14.67 -32.35 -9.23
CA ASP A 415 15.58 -32.89 -10.23
C ASP A 415 16.04 -34.32 -9.90
N HIS A 416 15.98 -34.70 -8.62
CA HIS A 416 16.29 -36.06 -8.15
C HIS A 416 15.05 -36.95 -7.93
N GLY A 417 13.82 -36.42 -8.18
CA GLY A 417 12.59 -37.18 -7.98
C GLY A 417 12.25 -37.45 -6.49
N GLU A 418 12.67 -36.57 -5.61
CA GLU A 418 12.52 -36.68 -4.15
C GLU A 418 11.32 -35.87 -3.61
N LEU A 419 10.57 -35.16 -4.47
CA LEU A 419 9.40 -34.41 -4.05
C LEU A 419 8.26 -35.35 -3.61
N ASP A 420 7.63 -35.04 -2.47
CA ASP A 420 6.37 -35.66 -2.11
C ASP A 420 5.19 -35.12 -2.95
N GLU A 421 3.99 -35.67 -2.75
CA GLU A 421 2.80 -35.31 -3.50
C GLU A 421 2.44 -33.82 -3.37
N ASN A 422 2.57 -33.22 -2.18
CA ASN A 422 2.24 -31.82 -1.92
C ASN A 422 3.23 -30.84 -2.56
N GLN A 423 4.51 -31.19 -2.48
CA GLN A 423 5.59 -30.40 -3.10
C GLN A 423 5.52 -30.47 -4.63
N ALA A 424 5.20 -31.64 -5.19
CA ALA A 424 5.10 -31.86 -6.63
C ALA A 424 3.96 -31.05 -7.27
N LEU A 425 2.90 -30.69 -6.53
CA LEU A 425 1.78 -29.91 -7.04
C LEU A 425 2.24 -28.59 -7.70
N TRP A 426 3.26 -27.93 -7.18
CA TRP A 426 3.75 -26.67 -7.72
C TRP A 426 4.57 -26.84 -9.02
N PHE A 427 5.15 -28.02 -9.23
CA PHE A 427 5.99 -28.33 -10.38
C PHE A 427 5.25 -29.08 -11.52
N ARG A 428 3.92 -29.21 -11.43
CA ARG A 428 3.10 -29.78 -12.51
C ARG A 428 3.34 -29.01 -13.82
N GLN A 429 3.37 -29.72 -14.95
CA GLN A 429 3.66 -29.16 -16.26
C GLN A 429 2.53 -28.25 -16.82
N SER A 430 1.34 -28.37 -16.26
CA SER A 430 0.15 -27.59 -16.62
C SER A 430 -0.73 -27.35 -15.40
N LYS A 431 -1.62 -26.37 -15.48
CA LYS A 431 -2.66 -26.06 -14.50
C LYS A 431 -4.02 -26.55 -14.97
N GLU A 432 -4.93 -26.77 -14.04
CA GLU A 432 -6.36 -26.88 -14.40
C GLU A 432 -6.86 -25.50 -14.83
N ILE A 433 -7.86 -25.46 -15.74
CA ILE A 433 -8.47 -24.19 -16.17
C ILE A 433 -9.14 -23.49 -14.99
N GLU A 434 -9.76 -24.30 -14.12
CA GLU A 434 -10.44 -23.83 -12.91
C GLU A 434 -10.01 -24.64 -11.71
N GLU A 435 -9.83 -23.93 -10.60
CA GLU A 435 -9.54 -24.56 -9.32
C GLU A 435 -10.48 -24.00 -8.25
N LEU A 436 -10.91 -24.86 -7.35
CA LEU A 436 -11.74 -24.52 -6.20
C LEU A 436 -11.15 -25.15 -4.94
N PHE A 437 -11.00 -24.34 -3.91
CA PHE A 437 -10.44 -24.78 -2.63
C PHE A 437 -11.39 -24.46 -1.48
N ASP A 438 -11.56 -25.41 -0.55
CA ASP A 438 -12.21 -25.20 0.74
C ASP A 438 -11.16 -24.75 1.75
N THR A 439 -10.92 -23.45 1.87
CA THR A 439 -9.81 -22.88 2.67
C THR A 439 -9.97 -23.07 4.19
N GLU A 440 -11.13 -23.52 4.65
CA GLU A 440 -11.38 -23.89 6.05
C GLU A 440 -10.83 -25.28 6.36
N ASN A 441 -11.07 -26.26 5.47
CA ASN A 441 -10.63 -27.63 5.63
C ASN A 441 -9.27 -27.93 4.97
N ASP A 442 -8.85 -27.10 4.01
CA ASP A 442 -7.59 -27.17 3.29
C ASP A 442 -6.89 -25.78 3.31
N PRO A 443 -6.34 -25.36 4.44
CA PRO A 443 -5.73 -24.04 4.59
C PRO A 443 -4.46 -23.83 3.76
N HIS A 444 -3.92 -24.90 3.18
CA HIS A 444 -2.77 -24.84 2.28
C HIS A 444 -3.16 -24.93 0.79
N GLU A 445 -4.45 -25.10 0.49
CA GLU A 445 -4.99 -25.13 -0.88
C GLU A 445 -4.26 -26.16 -1.77
N LEU A 446 -4.20 -27.39 -1.28
CA LEU A 446 -3.55 -28.54 -1.93
C LEU A 446 -4.54 -29.40 -2.71
N ASN A 447 -5.82 -29.39 -2.30
CA ASN A 447 -6.86 -30.26 -2.86
C ASN A 447 -7.83 -29.44 -3.72
N ASN A 448 -7.69 -29.52 -5.04
CA ASN A 448 -8.63 -28.89 -5.98
C ASN A 448 -9.93 -29.69 -6.08
N ILE A 449 -11.02 -29.15 -5.54
CA ILE A 449 -12.37 -29.75 -5.53
C ILE A 449 -13.27 -29.26 -6.68
N ALA A 450 -12.76 -28.56 -7.68
CA ALA A 450 -13.55 -27.99 -8.79
C ALA A 450 -14.30 -29.06 -9.61
N LYS A 451 -13.84 -30.31 -9.61
CA LYS A 451 -14.47 -31.43 -10.34
C LYS A 451 -15.42 -32.24 -9.47
N ASP A 452 -15.54 -31.94 -8.17
CA ASP A 452 -16.45 -32.64 -7.27
C ASP A 452 -17.90 -32.12 -7.44
N PRO A 453 -18.85 -32.95 -7.84
CA PRO A 453 -20.24 -32.53 -8.04
C PRO A 453 -20.90 -31.93 -6.77
N ALA A 454 -20.41 -32.27 -5.58
CA ALA A 454 -20.92 -31.73 -4.32
C ALA A 454 -20.72 -30.22 -4.19
N TYR A 455 -19.78 -29.64 -4.93
CA TYR A 455 -19.44 -28.20 -4.90
C TYR A 455 -19.79 -27.46 -6.19
N ALA A 456 -20.60 -28.08 -7.08
CA ALA A 456 -20.94 -27.51 -8.39
C ALA A 456 -21.61 -26.14 -8.28
N ASP A 457 -22.52 -25.94 -7.32
CA ASP A 457 -23.22 -24.66 -7.12
C ASP A 457 -22.26 -23.58 -6.63
N VAL A 458 -21.34 -23.90 -5.72
CA VAL A 458 -20.31 -22.97 -5.22
C VAL A 458 -19.36 -22.58 -6.34
N LEU A 459 -18.94 -23.56 -7.16
CA LEU A 459 -18.09 -23.29 -8.32
C LEU A 459 -18.78 -22.36 -9.32
N ALA A 460 -20.07 -22.58 -9.58
CA ALA A 460 -20.87 -21.74 -10.49
C ALA A 460 -20.99 -20.30 -9.95
N GLU A 461 -21.31 -20.11 -8.67
CA GLU A 461 -21.41 -18.81 -8.02
C GLU A 461 -20.09 -18.02 -8.14
N LEU A 462 -18.95 -18.65 -7.78
CA LEU A 462 -17.66 -17.96 -7.77
C LEU A 462 -17.12 -17.70 -9.19
N ARG A 463 -17.45 -18.54 -10.16
CA ARG A 463 -17.16 -18.33 -11.58
C ARG A 463 -17.90 -17.11 -12.11
N GLU A 464 -19.22 -17.02 -11.86
CA GLU A 464 -20.06 -15.89 -12.28
C GLU A 464 -19.56 -14.59 -11.66
N GLU A 465 -19.23 -14.60 -10.37
CA GLU A 465 -18.65 -13.44 -9.68
C GLU A 465 -17.31 -13.03 -10.31
N CYS A 466 -16.43 -13.98 -10.65
CA CYS A 466 -15.15 -13.71 -11.30
C CYS A 466 -15.35 -13.00 -12.66
N GLU A 467 -16.27 -13.50 -13.48
CA GLU A 467 -16.58 -12.92 -14.78
C GLU A 467 -17.23 -11.54 -14.65
N SER A 468 -18.15 -11.38 -13.70
CA SER A 468 -18.80 -10.11 -13.37
C SER A 468 -17.78 -9.05 -12.94
N TRP A 469 -16.88 -9.39 -12.02
CA TRP A 469 -15.83 -8.49 -11.55
C TRP A 469 -14.89 -8.05 -12.67
N MET A 470 -14.37 -8.99 -13.49
CA MET A 470 -13.49 -8.66 -14.61
C MET A 470 -14.14 -7.69 -15.60
N ASN A 471 -15.44 -7.90 -15.90
CA ASN A 471 -16.21 -7.01 -16.78
C ASN A 471 -16.42 -5.63 -16.12
N GLN A 472 -16.78 -5.60 -14.83
CA GLN A 472 -17.05 -4.35 -14.11
C GLN A 472 -15.82 -3.43 -14.06
N ILE A 473 -14.63 -3.99 -13.86
CA ILE A 473 -13.39 -3.20 -13.76
C ILE A 473 -12.73 -2.95 -15.12
N ASP A 474 -13.28 -3.48 -16.21
CA ASP A 474 -12.65 -3.42 -17.55
C ASP A 474 -11.20 -3.94 -17.52
N ASP A 475 -11.03 -5.22 -17.14
CA ASP A 475 -9.74 -5.85 -16.84
C ASP A 475 -8.73 -5.74 -18.00
N LYS A 476 -7.68 -4.96 -17.80
CA LYS A 476 -6.61 -4.71 -18.80
C LYS A 476 -5.63 -5.86 -18.96
N GLY A 477 -5.71 -6.90 -18.13
CA GLY A 477 -4.90 -8.13 -18.29
C GLY A 477 -5.14 -8.84 -19.63
N PHE A 478 -6.30 -8.62 -20.26
CA PHE A 478 -6.59 -9.12 -21.61
C PHE A 478 -5.92 -8.33 -22.74
N ILE A 479 -5.29 -7.18 -22.43
CA ILE A 479 -4.53 -6.39 -23.40
C ILE A 479 -3.07 -6.82 -23.30
N ARG A 480 -2.46 -7.16 -24.43
CA ARG A 480 -1.02 -7.53 -24.44
C ARG A 480 -0.19 -6.37 -23.87
N GLU A 481 0.77 -6.69 -23.01
CA GLU A 481 1.61 -5.69 -22.34
C GLU A 481 2.25 -4.69 -23.30
N VAL A 482 2.75 -5.16 -24.45
CA VAL A 482 3.34 -4.29 -25.48
C VAL A 482 2.35 -3.28 -26.09
N ASP A 483 1.06 -3.60 -26.09
CA ASP A 483 0.02 -2.68 -26.57
C ASP A 483 -0.42 -1.70 -25.45
N LEU A 484 -0.39 -2.10 -24.19
CA LEU A 484 -0.49 -1.19 -23.06
C LEU A 484 0.67 -0.19 -23.04
N ILE A 485 1.90 -0.65 -23.27
CA ILE A 485 3.08 0.22 -23.34
C ILE A 485 2.91 1.28 -24.44
N LYS A 486 2.44 0.90 -25.64
CA LYS A 486 2.16 1.87 -26.71
C LYS A 486 1.11 2.90 -26.33
N LYS A 487 0.09 2.50 -25.55
CA LYS A 487 -0.95 3.39 -25.07
C LYS A 487 -0.41 4.38 -24.03
N PHE A 488 0.41 3.92 -23.10
CA PHE A 488 0.99 4.76 -22.05
C PHE A 488 2.15 5.61 -22.55
N TYR A 489 2.94 5.08 -23.50
CA TYR A 489 4.12 5.72 -24.07
C TYR A 489 3.97 5.90 -25.59
N PRO A 490 3.11 6.84 -26.03
CA PRO A 490 3.00 7.16 -27.44
C PRO A 490 4.40 7.53 -27.99
N ASN A 491 4.76 6.94 -29.13
CA ASN A 491 6.09 7.11 -29.73
C ASN A 491 7.27 6.65 -28.85
N GLY A 492 7.03 5.70 -27.93
CA GLY A 492 8.06 5.12 -27.06
C GLY A 492 8.55 6.04 -25.95
N LYS A 493 7.83 7.11 -25.63
CA LYS A 493 8.19 8.09 -24.58
C LYS A 493 7.06 8.29 -23.58
N ALA A 494 7.45 8.42 -22.31
CA ALA A 494 6.53 8.82 -21.26
C ALA A 494 5.83 10.14 -21.60
N GLN A 495 4.55 10.23 -21.32
CA GLN A 495 3.76 11.45 -21.53
C GLN A 495 4.20 12.54 -20.57
N LEU A 496 4.11 13.79 -21.01
CA LEU A 496 4.47 14.96 -20.24
C LEU A 496 3.20 15.72 -19.85
N THR A 497 3.16 16.20 -18.61
CA THR A 497 2.16 17.20 -18.21
C THR A 497 2.48 18.52 -18.90
N ASP A 498 1.49 19.21 -19.42
CA ASP A 498 1.70 20.53 -20.04
C ASP A 498 2.35 21.50 -19.04
N LYS A 499 3.13 22.42 -19.60
CA LYS A 499 3.69 23.53 -18.82
C LYS A 499 2.56 24.37 -18.20
N PRO A 500 2.79 24.94 -17.02
CA PRO A 500 1.82 25.86 -16.44
C PRO A 500 1.64 27.11 -17.32
N ASN A 501 0.38 27.50 -17.54
CA ASN A 501 0.03 28.80 -18.05
C ASN A 501 -0.02 29.77 -16.87
N VAL A 502 0.83 30.79 -16.88
CA VAL A 502 0.99 31.74 -15.78
C VAL A 502 0.54 33.12 -16.21
N GLU A 503 -0.36 33.70 -15.44
CA GLU A 503 -0.80 35.10 -15.59
C GLU A 503 -0.41 35.87 -14.33
N ILE A 504 0.23 37.04 -14.53
CA ILE A 504 0.70 37.89 -13.43
C ILE A 504 -0.04 39.23 -13.51
N SER A 505 -0.78 39.57 -12.46
CA SER A 505 -1.51 40.83 -12.36
C SER A 505 -1.59 41.26 -10.90
N ASP A 506 -1.34 42.55 -10.66
CA ASP A 506 -1.43 43.17 -9.34
C ASP A 506 -0.62 42.45 -8.24
N GLY A 507 0.58 41.95 -8.58
CA GLY A 507 1.45 41.22 -7.66
C GLY A 507 0.90 39.83 -7.29
N LYS A 508 -0.03 39.30 -8.08
CA LYS A 508 -0.59 37.94 -7.91
C LYS A 508 -0.27 37.07 -9.12
N VAL A 509 0.06 35.84 -8.85
CA VAL A 509 0.34 34.81 -9.85
C VAL A 509 -0.85 33.86 -9.91
N SER A 510 -1.53 33.86 -11.04
CA SER A 510 -2.62 32.91 -11.38
C SER A 510 -2.04 31.82 -12.28
N VAL A 511 -2.43 30.57 -12.04
CA VAL A 511 -1.88 29.41 -12.75
C VAL A 511 -2.99 28.49 -13.23
N SER A 512 -2.87 28.03 -14.49
CA SER A 512 -3.69 26.95 -15.05
C SER A 512 -2.82 25.93 -15.80
N CYS A 513 -3.38 24.76 -16.12
CA CYS A 513 -2.73 23.72 -16.91
C CYS A 513 -3.79 23.03 -17.80
N GLU A 514 -3.45 22.79 -19.07
CA GLU A 514 -4.39 22.22 -20.05
C GLU A 514 -4.50 20.70 -19.97
N THR A 515 -3.49 20.01 -19.41
CA THR A 515 -3.53 18.54 -19.27
C THR A 515 -4.70 18.13 -18.36
N PRO A 516 -5.67 17.34 -18.85
CA PRO A 516 -6.77 16.85 -18.02
C PRO A 516 -6.26 16.09 -16.80
N GLY A 517 -6.89 16.31 -15.65
CA GLY A 517 -6.47 15.66 -14.40
C GLY A 517 -5.15 16.16 -13.80
N SER A 518 -4.55 17.23 -14.35
CA SER A 518 -3.35 17.83 -13.75
C SER A 518 -3.64 18.47 -12.39
N ARG A 519 -2.64 18.46 -11.53
CA ARG A 519 -2.61 19.16 -10.25
C ARG A 519 -1.54 20.24 -10.32
N ILE A 520 -1.77 21.32 -9.61
CA ILE A 520 -0.86 22.47 -9.58
C ILE A 520 -0.36 22.63 -8.15
N GLY A 521 0.94 22.79 -8.01
CA GLY A 521 1.58 23.15 -6.75
C GLY A 521 2.49 24.36 -6.90
N TYR A 522 2.82 24.98 -5.79
CA TYR A 522 3.77 26.09 -5.75
C TYR A 522 4.61 26.04 -4.49
N ARG A 523 5.76 26.70 -4.52
CA ARG A 523 6.59 26.96 -3.34
C ARG A 523 7.41 28.23 -3.53
N TYR A 524 7.78 28.85 -2.43
CA TYR A 524 8.72 29.98 -2.44
C TYR A 524 10.13 29.45 -2.16
N THR A 525 11.12 29.87 -2.95
CA THR A 525 12.49 29.38 -2.80
C THR A 525 13.15 29.85 -1.50
N SER A 526 12.67 30.95 -0.90
CA SER A 526 13.11 31.43 0.42
C SER A 526 12.64 30.55 1.58
N GLU A 527 11.57 29.77 1.38
CA GLU A 527 11.06 28.88 2.42
C GLU A 527 11.98 27.66 2.53
N LYS A 528 12.70 27.55 3.65
CA LYS A 528 13.55 26.40 3.94
C LYS A 528 12.67 25.20 4.24
N ALA A 529 12.35 24.41 3.23
CA ALA A 529 11.72 23.12 3.41
C ALA A 529 12.81 22.04 3.57
N HIS A 530 12.69 21.19 4.57
CA HIS A 530 13.54 19.99 4.70
C HIS A 530 13.21 18.91 3.65
N TYR A 531 12.18 19.13 2.83
CA TYR A 531 11.57 18.22 1.86
C TYR A 531 11.05 19.02 0.65
N LEU A 532 10.28 18.38 -0.24
CA LEU A 532 9.83 18.96 -1.51
C LEU A 532 9.13 20.33 -1.37
N GLY A 533 8.44 20.56 -0.24
CA GLY A 533 7.88 21.87 0.13
C GLY A 533 6.77 22.39 -0.77
N TRP A 534 6.23 21.56 -1.68
CA TRP A 534 5.13 21.94 -2.54
C TRP A 534 3.86 22.17 -1.74
N LYS A 535 3.19 23.29 -1.99
CA LYS A 535 1.85 23.61 -1.50
C LYS A 535 0.85 23.40 -2.63
N HIS A 536 -0.33 22.86 -2.31
CA HIS A 536 -1.41 22.80 -3.31
C HIS A 536 -1.84 24.20 -3.72
N TYR A 537 -1.94 24.42 -5.01
CA TYR A 537 -2.46 25.68 -5.56
C TYR A 537 -3.99 25.65 -5.54
N THR A 538 -4.58 26.53 -4.75
CA THR A 538 -6.04 26.66 -4.59
C THR A 538 -6.59 27.99 -5.11
N GLY A 539 -5.70 28.85 -5.64
CA GLY A 539 -6.04 30.18 -6.16
C GLY A 539 -4.82 31.09 -6.24
N PRO A 540 -4.96 32.31 -6.75
CA PRO A 540 -3.84 33.22 -7.01
C PRO A 540 -2.93 33.42 -5.79
N VAL A 541 -1.61 33.27 -5.97
CA VAL A 541 -0.59 33.44 -4.92
C VAL A 541 0.10 34.78 -5.06
N LEU A 542 0.46 35.40 -3.92
CA LEU A 542 1.13 36.69 -3.90
C LEU A 542 2.61 36.55 -4.27
N GLU A 543 3.13 37.43 -5.10
CA GLU A 543 4.55 37.60 -5.26
C GLU A 543 5.17 38.21 -3.99
N ARG A 544 6.36 37.75 -3.66
CA ARG A 544 7.18 38.29 -2.56
C ARG A 544 8.39 38.97 -3.17
N ALA A 545 8.63 40.24 -2.82
CA ALA A 545 9.76 40.99 -3.35
C ALA A 545 11.10 40.26 -3.11
N GLY A 546 11.85 40.02 -4.18
CA GLY A 546 13.13 39.33 -4.12
C GLY A 546 13.07 37.81 -3.90
N ASP A 547 11.89 37.19 -3.92
CA ASP A 547 11.72 35.74 -3.83
C ASP A 547 11.28 35.16 -5.17
N THR A 548 11.55 33.88 -5.38
CA THR A 548 11.12 33.14 -6.55
C THR A 548 9.99 32.19 -6.18
N ILE A 549 8.91 32.20 -6.95
CA ILE A 549 7.85 31.19 -6.87
C ILE A 549 8.18 30.10 -7.87
N GLU A 550 8.42 28.89 -7.41
CA GLU A 550 8.42 27.71 -8.27
C GLU A 550 7.01 27.15 -8.36
N ILE A 551 6.61 26.77 -9.55
CA ILE A 551 5.28 26.23 -9.89
C ILE A 551 5.48 24.87 -10.54
N ILE A 552 4.77 23.87 -10.05
CA ILE A 552 4.74 22.52 -10.62
C ILE A 552 3.35 22.20 -11.18
N THR A 553 3.30 21.63 -12.38
CA THR A 553 2.11 20.96 -12.91
C THR A 553 2.39 19.48 -13.02
N HIS A 554 1.52 18.65 -12.49
CA HIS A 554 1.68 17.21 -12.48
C HIS A 554 0.35 16.48 -12.67
N ARG A 555 0.31 15.58 -13.65
CA ARG A 555 -0.73 14.58 -13.82
C ARG A 555 -0.21 13.21 -13.38
N LEU A 556 -0.99 12.49 -12.58
CA LEU A 556 -0.62 11.15 -12.12
C LEU A 556 -0.31 10.22 -13.31
N GLY A 557 0.85 9.55 -13.29
CA GLY A 557 1.33 8.72 -14.38
C GLY A 557 2.09 9.45 -15.50
N PHE A 558 2.11 10.79 -15.50
CA PHE A 558 2.88 11.61 -16.45
C PHE A 558 4.14 12.17 -15.78
N LYS A 559 5.10 12.59 -16.57
CA LYS A 559 6.21 13.42 -16.08
C LYS A 559 5.70 14.83 -15.80
N TYR A 560 6.18 15.43 -14.73
CA TYR A 560 5.76 16.77 -14.31
C TYR A 560 6.60 17.88 -14.94
N ALA A 561 6.03 19.09 -15.00
CA ALA A 561 6.71 20.30 -15.46
C ALA A 561 6.91 21.28 -14.31
N ILE A 562 8.06 21.93 -14.27
CA ILE A 562 8.36 23.02 -13.31
C ILE A 562 8.68 24.29 -14.07
N THR A 563 8.12 25.43 -13.62
CA THR A 563 8.51 26.77 -14.04
C THR A 563 8.74 27.65 -12.82
N SER A 564 9.39 28.78 -13.02
CA SER A 564 9.61 29.78 -11.97
C SER A 564 8.99 31.12 -12.35
N VAL A 565 8.64 31.93 -11.33
CA VAL A 565 8.23 33.33 -11.48
C VAL A 565 9.08 34.15 -10.54
N PHE A 566 9.70 35.22 -11.07
CA PHE A 566 10.52 36.13 -10.31
C PHE A 566 10.30 37.58 -10.78
N ASN A 567 9.96 38.48 -9.86
CA ASN A 567 9.69 39.89 -10.13
C ASN A 567 8.76 40.16 -11.34
N GLY A 568 7.64 39.42 -11.42
CA GLY A 568 6.65 39.58 -12.49
C GLY A 568 7.04 38.93 -13.82
N GLU A 569 8.11 38.17 -13.90
CA GLU A 569 8.56 37.48 -15.10
C GLU A 569 8.55 35.96 -14.93
N GLN A 570 7.97 35.26 -15.92
CA GLN A 570 8.00 33.80 -15.98
C GLN A 570 9.33 33.32 -16.56
N GLY A 571 10.02 32.43 -15.85
CA GLY A 571 11.22 31.75 -16.29
C GLY A 571 10.98 30.61 -17.27
N LYS A 572 12.04 29.91 -17.65
CA LYS A 572 11.94 28.73 -18.52
C LYS A 572 11.30 27.54 -17.77
N THR A 573 10.42 26.83 -18.48
CA THR A 573 9.90 25.55 -18.01
C THR A 573 10.91 24.43 -18.27
N PHE A 574 11.08 23.53 -17.32
CA PHE A 574 11.89 22.32 -17.46
C PHE A 574 11.12 21.08 -16.98
N TYR A 575 11.52 19.92 -17.51
CA TYR A 575 11.02 18.61 -17.14
C TYR A 575 12.18 17.87 -16.46
N PRO A 576 12.14 17.68 -15.15
CA PRO A 576 13.20 16.97 -14.45
C PRO A 576 13.34 15.54 -14.96
N SER A 577 14.60 15.05 -15.07
CA SER A 577 14.84 13.63 -15.30
C SER A 577 14.48 12.85 -14.04
N ASN A 578 13.58 11.90 -14.17
CA ASN A 578 13.29 10.98 -13.07
C ASN A 578 14.44 9.99 -12.89
N ARG A 579 14.61 9.43 -11.67
CA ARG A 579 15.64 8.42 -11.36
C ARG A 579 15.59 7.17 -12.27
N HIS A 580 14.53 7.01 -13.06
CA HIS A 580 14.29 5.90 -13.99
C HIS A 580 14.63 6.25 -15.45
N ASP A 581 15.21 7.42 -15.72
CA ASP A 581 15.59 7.84 -17.10
C ASP A 581 17.04 7.46 -17.48
N ASN A 582 17.79 6.75 -16.60
CA ASN A 582 19.18 6.30 -16.84
C ASN A 582 19.28 4.79 -16.97
#